data_e0112736be1e22def0a64211aeab3185
#
_entry.id   e0112736be1e22def0a64211aeab3185
#
_cell.length_a   1.000
_cell.length_b   1.000
_cell.length_c   1.000
_cell.angle_alpha   90.00
_cell.angle_beta   90.00
_cell.angle_gamma   90.00
#
_symmetry.space_group_name_H-M   'P 1'
#
loop_
_entity.id
_entity.type
_entity.pdbx_description
1 polymer ?
#
loop_
_entity_poly.entity_id
_entity_poly.type
_entity_poly.pdbx_seq_one_letter_code
_entity_poly.pdbx_strand_id
1 'polypeptide(L)'
;RDIGRYHQGECARKWNSFSGSSSPVTGGTIVQMAMDRGWIPERGHELDWNDTIQRDSDRVVVDQNWIEGKEVHEPKDWNPIDHLVKYLETLFEAEENVGYVTGSWEKTDEKGTRWLPQKGSWDRTAGQLIEQLNQCNGDIGAVLGDYNPEAGAWIRFNPLDGNGCKNENVTEYRYALVESDSTDIAHQNAILRELELPIACLVHSGKKSLHAIVKVDAADYTEYRKRVDYLYDVCQKNGIDVDTQNRNPSRLSRMPGIIRNGKKQFLVDTNIGKASWNEWYEWIEGINDDLPDPEGLESVWNNLPELAPCLIDGILRKGHKMLIAGPSKAGKSFLLIELCICIAEGKKWLNWECAQGKVLYVNLELDRASCLHRFKDVYGAMGINPKHLDSIDIWNLRGRSVPMDKLAPKLIRRAAKKSYTAIIIDPIYKVITGDENSADQMANFCNQFDLVCTELNSAVIYCHHHSKGSQGGKKSMDR
;
A
#
# COMPACT_ATOMS: atom_id res chain seq x y z
N ARG A 1 8.60 11.14 32.26
CA ARG A 1 9.17 12.16 33.17
C ARG A 1 8.36 12.25 34.47
N ASP A 2 8.43 11.25 35.34
CA ASP A 2 7.98 11.39 36.74
C ASP A 2 8.65 10.29 37.58
N ILE A 3 9.96 10.26 37.52
CA ILE A 3 10.80 9.35 38.32
C ILE A 3 10.60 9.58 39.84
N GLY A 4 10.08 10.74 40.25
CA GLY A 4 9.82 11.10 41.65
C GLY A 4 8.50 10.58 42.24
N ARG A 5 7.62 9.94 41.47
CA ARG A 5 6.32 9.44 41.92
C ARG A 5 6.17 7.91 41.90
N TYR A 6 7.19 7.21 41.48
CA TYR A 6 7.17 5.74 41.44
C TYR A 6 7.50 5.15 42.80
N HIS A 7 6.57 4.39 43.38
CA HIS A 7 6.79 3.59 44.55
C HIS A 7 7.05 2.13 44.16
N GLN A 8 8.13 1.56 44.64
CA GLN A 8 8.52 0.17 44.34
C GLN A 8 7.37 -0.80 44.63
N GLY A 9 6.99 -1.61 43.64
CA GLY A 9 5.87 -2.56 43.72
C GLY A 9 4.49 -1.97 43.35
N GLU A 10 4.37 -0.67 42.99
CA GLU A 10 3.08 -0.06 42.62
C GLU A 10 2.55 -0.66 41.32
N CYS A 11 3.40 -0.89 40.32
CA CYS A 11 3.00 -1.55 39.08
C CYS A 11 2.52 -2.98 39.31
N ALA A 12 3.20 -3.74 40.18
CA ALA A 12 2.76 -5.10 40.50
C ALA A 12 1.43 -5.15 41.27
N ARG A 13 1.22 -4.23 42.22
CA ARG A 13 -0.07 -4.11 42.93
C ARG A 13 -1.20 -3.71 42.00
N LYS A 14 -0.96 -2.78 41.08
CA LYS A 14 -1.95 -2.35 40.08
C LYS A 14 -2.22 -3.46 39.06
N TRP A 15 -1.20 -4.17 38.61
CA TRP A 15 -1.36 -5.33 37.74
C TRP A 15 -2.21 -6.43 38.35
N ASN A 16 -1.97 -6.73 39.64
CA ASN A 16 -2.74 -7.73 40.38
C ASN A 16 -4.19 -7.30 40.69
N SER A 17 -4.48 -5.99 40.65
CA SER A 17 -5.86 -5.48 40.80
C SER A 17 -6.71 -5.65 39.53
N PHE A 18 -6.11 -6.02 38.40
CA PHE A 18 -6.84 -6.36 37.18
C PHE A 18 -7.26 -7.83 37.10
N SER A 19 -6.90 -8.65 38.06
CA SER A 19 -7.33 -10.04 38.15
C SER A 19 -8.77 -10.12 38.66
N GLY A 20 -9.72 -10.30 37.74
CA GLY A 20 -11.12 -10.57 38.10
C GLY A 20 -12.21 -9.81 37.36
N SER A 21 -11.89 -8.97 36.40
CA SER A 21 -12.93 -8.34 35.56
C SER A 21 -13.27 -9.24 34.35
N SER A 22 -14.56 -9.38 34.06
CA SER A 22 -15.09 -10.12 32.91
C SER A 22 -14.77 -9.48 31.54
N SER A 23 -14.07 -8.36 31.53
CA SER A 23 -13.66 -7.64 30.31
C SER A 23 -12.13 -7.53 30.28
N PRO A 24 -11.45 -8.06 29.25
CA PRO A 24 -10.02 -7.96 29.16
C PRO A 24 -9.58 -6.50 28.97
N VAL A 25 -8.57 -6.06 29.72
CA VAL A 25 -7.94 -4.76 29.53
C VAL A 25 -7.17 -4.80 28.23
N THR A 26 -7.65 -4.10 27.20
CA THR A 26 -6.99 -3.97 25.90
C THR A 26 -6.08 -2.74 25.86
N GLY A 27 -5.20 -2.65 24.85
CA GLY A 27 -4.40 -1.45 24.59
C GLY A 27 -5.26 -0.18 24.47
N GLY A 28 -6.47 -0.28 23.89
CA GLY A 28 -7.43 0.80 23.81
C GLY A 28 -7.93 1.27 25.18
N THR A 29 -8.12 0.37 26.14
CA THR A 29 -8.49 0.71 27.52
C THR A 29 -7.38 1.51 28.23
N ILE A 30 -6.12 1.16 27.99
CA ILE A 30 -4.98 1.88 28.55
C ILE A 30 -4.87 3.28 27.95
N VAL A 31 -5.06 3.43 26.65
CA VAL A 31 -5.08 4.72 25.94
C VAL A 31 -6.21 5.60 26.49
N GLN A 32 -7.42 5.07 26.63
CA GLN A 32 -8.57 5.80 27.19
C GLN A 32 -8.30 6.27 28.62
N MET A 33 -7.75 5.40 29.48
CA MET A 33 -7.37 5.77 30.85
C MET A 33 -6.28 6.83 30.93
N ALA A 34 -5.38 6.88 29.94
CA ALA A 34 -4.36 7.93 29.82
C ALA A 34 -4.99 9.26 29.38
N MET A 35 -5.90 9.24 28.40
CA MET A 35 -6.64 10.41 27.93
C MET A 35 -7.52 11.01 29.04
N ASP A 36 -8.20 10.19 29.82
CA ASP A 36 -9.02 10.61 30.98
C ASP A 36 -8.19 11.29 32.08
N ARG A 37 -6.88 11.12 32.04
CA ARG A 37 -5.91 11.78 32.94
C ARG A 37 -5.17 12.94 32.31
N GLY A 38 -5.67 13.43 31.17
CA GLY A 38 -5.11 14.61 30.48
C GLY A 38 -3.90 14.32 29.60
N TRP A 39 -3.60 13.04 29.30
CA TRP A 39 -2.65 12.72 28.25
C TRP A 39 -3.30 12.97 26.90
N ILE A 40 -2.71 13.86 26.12
CA ILE A 40 -3.10 14.11 24.73
C ILE A 40 -2.06 13.39 23.88
N PRO A 41 -2.46 12.44 23.00
CA PRO A 41 -1.52 11.87 22.04
C PRO A 41 -0.91 13.02 21.23
N GLU A 42 0.40 13.10 21.19
CA GLU A 42 1.08 14.00 20.26
C GLU A 42 0.59 13.62 18.85
N ARG A 43 -0.10 14.54 18.19
CA ARG A 43 -0.46 14.43 16.77
C ARG A 43 0.83 14.53 15.96
N GLY A 44 1.44 13.41 15.74
CA GLY A 44 2.69 13.32 15.01
C GLY A 44 3.31 11.96 15.25
N HIS A 45 3.01 11.03 14.39
CA HIS A 45 3.26 9.60 14.33
C HIS A 45 2.14 8.76 14.98
N GLU A 46 0.96 8.70 14.37
CA GLU A 46 0.33 7.42 14.22
C GLU A 46 1.43 6.54 13.61
N LEU A 47 1.90 5.58 14.40
CA LEU A 47 2.64 4.46 13.86
C LEU A 47 1.64 3.77 12.93
N ASP A 48 1.66 4.13 11.68
CA ASP A 48 0.99 3.38 10.65
C ASP A 48 1.68 2.02 10.62
N TRP A 49 1.01 1.04 11.19
CA TRP A 49 1.50 -0.34 11.24
C TRP A 49 1.68 -0.94 9.83
N ASN A 50 1.24 -0.22 8.80
CA ASN A 50 1.49 -0.49 7.39
C ASN A 50 2.80 0.11 6.85
N ASP A 51 3.45 1.03 7.57
CA ASP A 51 4.63 1.77 7.10
C ASP A 51 5.93 0.93 7.07
N THR A 52 5.90 -0.31 7.54
CA THR A 52 7.06 -1.22 7.52
C THR A 52 7.06 -2.22 6.36
N ILE A 53 6.02 -2.24 5.56
CA ILE A 53 5.99 -3.03 4.34
C ILE A 53 6.22 -2.05 3.19
N GLN A 54 7.27 -2.25 2.41
CA GLN A 54 7.50 -1.58 1.13
C GLN A 54 6.32 -1.82 0.17
N ARG A 55 5.20 -1.13 0.42
CA ARG A 55 4.01 -1.13 -0.42
C ARG A 55 3.77 0.21 -1.08
N ASP A 56 4.77 1.09 -1.09
CA ASP A 56 4.66 2.38 -1.77
C ASP A 56 4.56 2.26 -3.30
N SER A 57 4.78 1.07 -3.87
CA SER A 57 4.59 0.84 -5.30
C SER A 57 3.19 0.32 -5.68
N ASP A 58 2.38 -0.16 -4.72
CA ASP A 58 1.03 -0.64 -5.01
C ASP A 58 0.18 0.49 -5.57
N ARG A 59 -0.41 0.28 -6.77
CA ARG A 59 -1.25 1.27 -7.47
C ARG A 59 -0.52 2.54 -7.92
N VAL A 60 0.82 2.53 -7.93
CA VAL A 60 1.62 3.62 -8.51
C VAL A 60 1.91 3.30 -9.97
N VAL A 61 1.36 4.11 -10.87
CA VAL A 61 1.51 4.00 -12.32
C VAL A 61 2.40 5.11 -12.85
N VAL A 62 2.27 6.29 -12.25
CA VAL A 62 2.88 7.52 -12.74
C VAL A 62 4.26 7.70 -12.11
N ASP A 63 5.29 7.69 -12.95
CA ASP A 63 6.61 8.14 -12.52
C ASP A 63 6.67 9.67 -12.58
N GLN A 64 6.56 10.29 -11.40
CA GLN A 64 6.54 11.75 -11.27
C GLN A 64 7.83 12.44 -11.75
N ASN A 65 8.93 11.71 -11.88
CA ASN A 65 10.21 12.25 -12.35
C ASN A 65 10.30 12.28 -13.89
N TRP A 66 9.46 11.49 -14.57
CA TRP A 66 9.52 11.32 -16.03
C TRP A 66 8.23 11.72 -16.74
N ILE A 67 7.14 12.01 -16.01
CA ILE A 67 5.90 12.43 -16.64
C ILE A 67 6.05 13.82 -17.30
N GLU A 68 5.79 13.88 -18.59
CA GLU A 68 5.72 15.14 -19.31
C GLU A 68 4.30 15.72 -19.24
N GLY A 69 4.19 17.00 -18.90
CA GLY A 69 2.90 17.68 -18.88
C GLY A 69 2.22 17.65 -20.24
N LYS A 70 0.92 17.36 -20.28
CA LYS A 70 0.11 17.37 -21.51
C LYS A 70 -0.74 18.63 -21.55
N GLU A 71 -0.39 19.54 -22.42
CA GLU A 71 -1.08 20.82 -22.59
C GLU A 71 -2.57 20.67 -22.91
N VAL A 72 -3.38 21.54 -22.32
CA VAL A 72 -4.81 21.68 -22.60
C VAL A 72 -5.02 22.98 -23.39
N HIS A 73 -5.42 22.85 -24.63
CA HIS A 73 -5.65 24.00 -25.47
C HIS A 73 -7.10 24.46 -25.43
N GLU A 74 -7.29 25.76 -25.29
CA GLU A 74 -8.61 26.38 -25.42
C GLU A 74 -9.16 26.16 -26.85
N PRO A 75 -10.44 25.70 -27.00
CA PRO A 75 -11.00 25.43 -28.30
C PRO A 75 -11.09 26.74 -29.14
N LYS A 76 -10.62 26.67 -30.40
CA LYS A 76 -10.65 27.80 -31.32
C LYS A 76 -12.08 28.15 -31.72
N ASP A 77 -12.85 27.12 -32.09
CA ASP A 77 -14.26 27.23 -32.52
C ASP A 77 -15.16 26.84 -31.34
N TRP A 78 -15.18 27.69 -30.31
CA TRP A 78 -15.92 27.40 -29.09
C TRP A 78 -17.38 27.81 -29.22
N ASN A 79 -18.29 26.83 -29.24
CA ASN A 79 -19.71 27.03 -29.08
C ASN A 79 -20.12 26.68 -27.63
N PRO A 80 -20.54 27.66 -26.83
CA PRO A 80 -20.91 27.42 -25.43
C PRO A 80 -22.00 26.36 -25.25
N ILE A 81 -23.01 26.36 -26.13
CA ILE A 81 -24.14 25.44 -26.06
C ILE A 81 -23.70 23.99 -26.28
N ASP A 82 -22.90 23.75 -27.31
CA ASP A 82 -22.45 22.41 -27.65
C ASP A 82 -21.67 21.76 -26.50
N HIS A 83 -20.84 22.55 -25.80
CA HIS A 83 -20.11 22.04 -24.63
C HIS A 83 -21.03 21.66 -23.47
N LEU A 84 -22.07 22.45 -23.21
CA LEU A 84 -23.01 22.16 -22.13
C LEU A 84 -23.96 21.02 -22.51
N VAL A 85 -24.48 21.00 -23.71
CA VAL A 85 -25.34 19.93 -24.25
C VAL A 85 -24.56 18.59 -24.19
N LYS A 86 -23.32 18.58 -24.70
CA LYS A 86 -22.48 17.36 -24.67
C LYS A 86 -22.21 16.86 -23.23
N TYR A 87 -22.02 17.76 -22.27
CA TYR A 87 -21.89 17.41 -20.87
C TYR A 87 -23.17 16.77 -20.34
N LEU A 88 -24.34 17.36 -20.64
CA LEU A 88 -25.63 16.82 -20.19
C LEU A 88 -25.92 15.45 -20.81
N GLU A 89 -25.73 15.28 -22.13
CA GLU A 89 -25.91 14.02 -22.84
C GLU A 89 -24.96 12.91 -22.34
N THR A 90 -23.77 13.28 -21.81
CA THR A 90 -22.79 12.30 -21.34
C THR A 90 -23.11 11.79 -19.94
N LEU A 91 -23.69 12.63 -19.08
CA LEU A 91 -23.85 12.32 -17.66
C LEU A 91 -25.28 11.95 -17.25
N PHE A 92 -26.28 12.33 -18.02
CA PHE A 92 -27.69 12.22 -17.61
C PHE A 92 -28.54 11.56 -18.69
N GLU A 93 -29.55 10.82 -18.23
CA GLU A 93 -30.67 10.41 -19.07
C GLU A 93 -31.66 11.58 -19.19
N ALA A 94 -32.50 11.55 -20.26
CA ALA A 94 -33.38 12.69 -20.61
C ALA A 94 -34.36 13.09 -19.51
N GLU A 95 -34.85 12.15 -18.73
CA GLU A 95 -35.83 12.33 -17.68
C GLU A 95 -35.24 12.69 -16.31
N GLU A 96 -33.92 12.72 -16.18
CA GLU A 96 -33.24 12.97 -14.92
C GLU A 96 -33.12 14.46 -14.62
N ASN A 97 -33.41 14.85 -13.37
CA ASN A 97 -33.27 16.23 -12.92
C ASN A 97 -31.81 16.62 -12.72
N VAL A 98 -31.46 17.77 -13.24
CA VAL A 98 -30.11 18.34 -13.19
C VAL A 98 -30.05 19.51 -12.21
N GLY A 99 -29.12 19.43 -11.28
CA GLY A 99 -28.86 20.55 -10.36
C GLY A 99 -27.78 21.50 -10.90
N TYR A 100 -28.06 22.81 -10.95
CA TYR A 100 -27.07 23.79 -11.34
C TYR A 100 -27.21 25.10 -10.57
N VAL A 101 -26.19 25.96 -10.63
CA VAL A 101 -26.14 27.24 -9.90
C VAL A 101 -25.51 28.31 -10.79
N THR A 102 -26.27 29.38 -11.07
CA THR A 102 -25.80 30.59 -11.73
C THR A 102 -25.61 31.74 -10.74
N GLY A 103 -26.39 31.77 -9.66
CA GLY A 103 -26.24 32.77 -8.60
C GLY A 103 -24.95 32.64 -7.83
N SER A 104 -24.35 33.76 -7.43
CA SER A 104 -23.15 33.79 -6.62
C SER A 104 -23.13 34.96 -5.66
N TRP A 105 -22.36 34.83 -4.57
CA TRP A 105 -22.07 35.90 -3.64
C TRP A 105 -20.59 36.01 -3.37
N GLU A 106 -20.15 37.22 -3.11
CA GLU A 106 -18.75 37.52 -2.85
C GLU A 106 -18.42 37.26 -1.38
N LYS A 107 -17.33 36.51 -1.15
CA LYS A 107 -16.75 36.30 0.17
C LYS A 107 -15.31 36.82 0.18
N THR A 108 -15.04 37.79 1.05
CA THR A 108 -13.68 38.29 1.32
C THR A 108 -13.20 37.75 2.67
N ASP A 109 -12.06 37.11 2.67
CA ASP A 109 -11.38 36.64 3.87
C ASP A 109 -9.84 36.86 3.74
N GLU A 110 -9.05 36.42 4.72
CA GLU A 110 -7.59 36.57 4.75
C GLU A 110 -6.88 36.01 3.50
N LYS A 111 -7.52 35.09 2.77
CA LYS A 111 -7.04 34.48 1.53
C LYS A 111 -7.43 35.27 0.27
N GLY A 112 -8.12 36.39 0.45
CA GLY A 112 -8.58 37.27 -0.62
C GLY A 112 -10.09 37.09 -0.93
N THR A 113 -10.51 37.72 -2.04
CA THR A 113 -11.89 37.71 -2.51
C THR A 113 -12.16 36.49 -3.39
N ARG A 114 -13.25 35.78 -3.10
CA ARG A 114 -13.72 34.64 -3.87
C ARG A 114 -15.23 34.60 -4.00
N TRP A 115 -15.71 34.10 -5.13
CA TRP A 115 -17.12 33.90 -5.43
C TRP A 115 -17.58 32.50 -5.01
N LEU A 116 -18.66 32.43 -4.23
CA LEU A 116 -19.28 31.17 -3.80
C LEU A 116 -20.66 31.00 -4.44
N PRO A 117 -21.07 29.74 -4.77
CA PRO A 117 -22.40 29.48 -5.35
C PRO A 117 -23.52 29.81 -4.33
N GLN A 118 -24.60 30.41 -4.80
CA GLN A 118 -25.77 30.77 -4.03
C GLN A 118 -27.04 30.48 -4.79
N LYS A 119 -27.99 29.81 -4.15
CA LYS A 119 -29.25 29.36 -4.75
C LYS A 119 -29.04 28.47 -5.98
N GLY A 120 -29.57 27.27 -5.95
CA GLY A 120 -29.52 26.35 -7.08
C GLY A 120 -30.90 26.15 -7.68
N SER A 121 -30.93 25.66 -8.92
CA SER A 121 -32.11 25.14 -9.61
C SER A 121 -31.94 23.63 -9.75
N TRP A 122 -33.03 22.86 -9.62
CA TRP A 122 -33.03 21.38 -9.69
C TRP A 122 -34.37 20.84 -10.21
N ASP A 123 -35.17 21.67 -10.83
CA ASP A 123 -36.57 21.44 -11.21
C ASP A 123 -36.74 21.07 -12.69
N ARG A 124 -35.64 21.02 -13.47
CA ARG A 124 -35.65 20.68 -14.88
C ARG A 124 -34.84 19.41 -15.17
N THR A 125 -35.39 18.63 -16.12
CA THR A 125 -34.68 17.43 -16.60
C THR A 125 -33.60 17.78 -17.61
N ALA A 126 -32.67 16.85 -17.85
CA ALA A 126 -31.62 17.00 -18.83
C ALA A 126 -32.22 17.20 -20.25
N GLY A 127 -33.23 16.43 -20.61
CA GLY A 127 -33.93 16.59 -21.89
C GLY A 127 -34.54 17.96 -22.08
N GLN A 128 -35.23 18.52 -21.07
CA GLN A 128 -35.79 19.86 -21.09
C GLN A 128 -34.71 20.93 -21.26
N LEU A 129 -33.57 20.78 -20.51
CA LEU A 129 -32.46 21.72 -20.64
C LEU A 129 -31.81 21.67 -22.01
N ILE A 130 -31.59 20.50 -22.58
CA ILE A 130 -31.01 20.29 -23.91
C ILE A 130 -31.93 20.91 -24.98
N GLU A 131 -33.25 20.67 -24.89
CA GLU A 131 -34.20 21.25 -25.85
C GLU A 131 -34.17 22.78 -25.79
N GLN A 132 -34.24 23.39 -24.60
CA GLN A 132 -34.20 24.84 -24.40
C GLN A 132 -32.88 25.46 -24.88
N LEU A 133 -31.74 24.80 -24.58
CA LEU A 133 -30.40 25.22 -25.01
C LEU A 133 -30.28 25.25 -26.54
N ASN A 134 -30.80 24.23 -27.22
CA ASN A 134 -30.79 24.17 -28.68
C ASN A 134 -31.67 25.24 -29.34
N GLN A 135 -32.64 25.78 -28.61
CA GLN A 135 -33.58 26.82 -29.12
C GLN A 135 -33.17 28.25 -28.74
N CYS A 136 -32.19 28.44 -27.82
CA CYS A 136 -31.90 29.76 -27.26
C CYS A 136 -31.03 30.68 -28.13
N ASN A 137 -30.67 30.28 -29.34
CA ASN A 137 -29.87 31.06 -30.29
C ASN A 137 -28.55 31.62 -29.70
N GLY A 138 -27.90 30.88 -28.81
CA GLY A 138 -26.64 31.28 -28.19
C GLY A 138 -26.76 31.96 -26.83
N ASP A 139 -27.96 32.33 -26.41
CA ASP A 139 -28.21 32.98 -25.13
C ASP A 139 -28.46 31.93 -24.00
N ILE A 140 -27.38 31.42 -23.40
CA ILE A 140 -27.46 30.48 -22.27
C ILE A 140 -28.14 31.11 -21.06
N GLY A 141 -28.01 32.46 -20.87
CA GLY A 141 -28.64 33.18 -19.78
C GLY A 141 -30.17 33.12 -19.83
N ALA A 142 -30.76 33.17 -21.04
CA ALA A 142 -32.18 33.00 -21.22
C ALA A 142 -32.72 31.65 -20.76
N VAL A 143 -31.88 30.60 -20.76
CA VAL A 143 -32.24 29.22 -20.31
C VAL A 143 -31.95 29.02 -18.83
N LEU A 144 -30.74 29.33 -18.39
CA LEU A 144 -30.28 29.00 -17.05
C LEU A 144 -30.45 30.13 -16.02
N GLY A 145 -30.75 31.35 -16.49
CA GLY A 145 -30.69 32.59 -15.74
C GLY A 145 -29.30 33.23 -15.80
N ASP A 146 -29.29 34.57 -15.56
CA ASP A 146 -28.08 35.36 -15.59
C ASP A 146 -27.06 34.87 -14.54
N TYR A 147 -25.80 34.92 -14.90
CA TYR A 147 -24.69 34.60 -13.98
C TYR A 147 -23.67 35.75 -13.93
N ASN A 148 -22.97 35.86 -12.81
CA ASN A 148 -21.87 36.81 -12.66
C ASN A 148 -20.66 36.36 -13.51
N PRO A 149 -20.21 37.16 -14.50
CA PRO A 149 -19.07 36.79 -15.37
C PRO A 149 -17.73 36.60 -14.63
N GLU A 150 -17.56 37.18 -13.43
CA GLU A 150 -16.38 36.94 -12.61
C GLU A 150 -16.43 35.61 -11.85
N ALA A 151 -17.64 35.18 -11.49
CA ALA A 151 -17.88 33.96 -10.73
C ALA A 151 -17.96 32.71 -11.60
N GLY A 152 -18.56 32.85 -12.83
CA GLY A 152 -18.97 31.72 -13.65
C GLY A 152 -20.19 31.00 -13.08
N ALA A 153 -20.43 29.78 -13.56
CA ALA A 153 -21.52 28.94 -13.08
C ALA A 153 -21.05 27.54 -12.70
N TRP A 154 -21.92 26.82 -12.02
CA TRP A 154 -21.64 25.46 -11.49
C TRP A 154 -22.78 24.51 -11.85
N ILE A 155 -22.46 23.23 -11.97
CA ILE A 155 -23.39 22.15 -12.30
C ILE A 155 -23.07 20.92 -11.46
N ARG A 156 -24.07 20.14 -11.08
CA ARG A 156 -23.90 18.84 -10.45
C ARG A 156 -23.73 17.79 -11.55
N PHE A 157 -23.13 16.68 -11.17
CA PHE A 157 -22.81 15.58 -12.09
C PHE A 157 -23.57 14.29 -11.79
N ASN A 158 -24.31 14.24 -10.68
CA ASN A 158 -25.23 13.13 -10.35
C ASN A 158 -26.68 13.61 -10.41
N PRO A 159 -27.63 12.74 -10.82
CA PRO A 159 -29.04 13.09 -10.96
C PRO A 159 -29.70 13.32 -9.58
N LEU A 160 -30.73 14.17 -9.59
CA LEU A 160 -31.50 14.57 -8.42
C LEU A 160 -32.96 14.13 -8.51
N ASP A 161 -33.65 14.06 -7.36
CA ASP A 161 -35.06 13.69 -7.24
C ASP A 161 -36.05 14.85 -7.57
N GLY A 162 -35.54 16.03 -7.92
CA GLY A 162 -36.35 17.21 -8.17
C GLY A 162 -36.88 17.94 -6.94
N ASN A 163 -36.61 17.46 -5.72
CA ASN A 163 -37.09 18.05 -4.47
C ASN A 163 -36.04 18.88 -3.74
N GLY A 164 -34.79 18.79 -4.18
CA GLY A 164 -33.68 19.48 -3.53
C GLY A 164 -32.35 19.23 -4.19
N CYS A 165 -31.29 19.63 -3.51
CA CYS A 165 -29.91 19.54 -4.05
C CYS A 165 -28.86 19.08 -3.02
N LYS A 166 -29.31 18.45 -1.95
CA LYS A 166 -28.43 17.86 -0.93
C LYS A 166 -28.08 16.40 -1.29
N ASN A 167 -27.23 15.77 -0.49
CA ASN A 167 -26.86 14.37 -0.70
C ASN A 167 -28.06 13.42 -0.67
N GLU A 168 -29.06 13.71 0.15
CA GLU A 168 -30.31 12.95 0.26
C GLU A 168 -31.22 13.02 -0.97
N ASN A 169 -31.00 14.04 -1.84
CA ASN A 169 -31.75 14.22 -3.08
C ASN A 169 -31.05 13.58 -4.30
N VAL A 170 -29.85 13.01 -4.12
CA VAL A 170 -29.15 12.30 -5.19
C VAL A 170 -29.80 10.94 -5.37
N THR A 171 -30.25 10.64 -6.58
CA THR A 171 -30.95 9.39 -6.90
C THR A 171 -30.03 8.26 -7.28
N GLU A 172 -28.89 8.56 -7.91
CA GLU A 172 -27.89 7.59 -8.29
C GLU A 172 -26.45 8.11 -8.04
N TYR A 173 -25.60 7.22 -7.59
CA TYR A 173 -24.22 7.52 -7.21
C TYR A 173 -23.23 7.09 -8.30
N ARG A 174 -23.38 7.70 -9.50
CA ARG A 174 -22.62 7.32 -10.70
C ARG A 174 -21.23 7.92 -10.77
N TYR A 175 -21.07 9.16 -10.29
CA TYR A 175 -19.86 9.95 -10.56
C TYR A 175 -19.29 10.58 -9.29
N ALA A 176 -17.97 10.74 -9.29
CA ALA A 176 -17.20 11.52 -8.31
C ALA A 176 -16.37 12.60 -8.99
N LEU A 177 -16.04 13.66 -8.27
CA LEU A 177 -15.20 14.76 -8.75
C LEU A 177 -13.76 14.58 -8.28
N VAL A 178 -12.80 14.53 -9.20
CA VAL A 178 -11.37 14.67 -8.93
C VAL A 178 -10.94 16.04 -9.47
N GLU A 179 -10.41 16.88 -8.57
CA GLU A 179 -9.82 18.18 -8.92
C GLU A 179 -8.62 18.48 -8.01
N SER A 180 -7.69 19.28 -8.49
CA SER A 180 -6.56 19.81 -7.73
C SER A 180 -6.36 21.28 -8.01
N ASP A 181 -6.16 22.06 -6.96
CA ASP A 181 -5.86 23.49 -7.04
C ASP A 181 -4.34 23.78 -6.96
N SER A 182 -3.53 22.78 -6.61
CA SER A 182 -2.08 22.91 -6.37
C SER A 182 -1.21 22.37 -7.52
N THR A 183 -1.65 21.32 -8.23
CA THR A 183 -0.95 20.76 -9.39
C THR A 183 -1.23 21.60 -10.63
N ASP A 184 -0.27 21.86 -11.51
CA ASP A 184 -0.52 22.60 -12.74
C ASP A 184 -1.36 21.78 -13.75
N ILE A 185 -2.07 22.49 -14.66
CA ILE A 185 -3.05 21.88 -15.55
C ILE A 185 -2.45 20.84 -16.51
N ALA A 186 -1.25 21.07 -17.02
CA ALA A 186 -0.63 20.15 -17.96
C ALA A 186 -0.26 18.84 -17.27
N HIS A 187 0.24 18.91 -16.04
CA HIS A 187 0.52 17.73 -15.21
C HIS A 187 -0.79 17.05 -14.76
N GLN A 188 -1.83 17.81 -14.32
CA GLN A 188 -3.13 17.21 -14.04
C GLN A 188 -3.64 16.39 -15.23
N ASN A 189 -3.62 16.94 -16.44
CA ASN A 189 -4.09 16.27 -17.65
C ASN A 189 -3.27 15.01 -17.96
N ALA A 190 -1.94 15.08 -17.82
CA ALA A 190 -1.07 13.94 -18.06
C ALA A 190 -1.34 12.81 -17.05
N ILE A 191 -1.34 13.11 -15.75
CA ILE A 191 -1.54 12.12 -14.70
C ILE A 191 -2.94 11.47 -14.79
N LEU A 192 -4.00 12.25 -14.99
CA LEU A 192 -5.36 11.74 -15.13
C LEU A 192 -5.49 10.72 -16.28
N ARG A 193 -4.72 10.91 -17.37
CA ARG A 193 -4.72 9.99 -18.52
C ARG A 193 -3.84 8.77 -18.29
N GLU A 194 -2.65 8.94 -17.70
CA GLU A 194 -1.77 7.81 -17.34
C GLU A 194 -2.42 6.88 -16.31
N LEU A 195 -3.23 7.43 -15.41
CA LEU A 195 -4.03 6.65 -14.46
C LEU A 195 -5.20 5.89 -15.09
N GLU A 196 -5.45 6.06 -16.41
CA GLU A 196 -6.57 5.41 -17.11
C GLU A 196 -7.91 5.56 -16.40
N LEU A 197 -8.09 6.66 -15.63
CA LEU A 197 -9.32 6.89 -14.86
C LEU A 197 -10.55 6.83 -15.77
N PRO A 198 -11.65 6.21 -15.36
CA PRO A 198 -12.88 6.11 -16.15
C PRO A 198 -13.62 7.47 -16.15
N ILE A 199 -13.04 8.47 -16.81
CA ILE A 199 -13.53 9.83 -16.82
C ILE A 199 -14.66 9.97 -17.83
N ALA A 200 -15.87 10.28 -17.36
CA ALA A 200 -17.01 10.59 -18.22
C ALA A 200 -16.87 11.95 -18.88
N CYS A 201 -16.53 12.99 -18.10
CA CYS A 201 -16.31 14.34 -18.58
C CYS A 201 -15.07 14.97 -17.93
N LEU A 202 -14.21 15.60 -18.73
CA LEU A 202 -13.09 16.40 -18.27
C LEU A 202 -13.34 17.87 -18.59
N VAL A 203 -13.46 18.72 -17.58
CA VAL A 203 -13.84 20.13 -17.73
C VAL A 203 -12.71 21.05 -17.29
N HIS A 204 -12.30 22.01 -18.10
CA HIS A 204 -11.41 23.09 -17.71
C HIS A 204 -12.18 24.14 -16.89
N SER A 205 -11.74 24.46 -15.69
CA SER A 205 -12.46 25.31 -14.73
C SER A 205 -12.44 26.81 -15.05
N GLY A 206 -11.79 27.20 -16.14
CA GLY A 206 -11.56 28.62 -16.49
C GLY A 206 -10.49 29.29 -15.60
N LYS A 207 -9.73 28.53 -14.78
CA LYS A 207 -8.64 29.09 -13.95
C LYS A 207 -7.44 28.15 -13.91
N LYS A 208 -7.28 27.34 -12.89
CA LYS A 208 -6.06 26.58 -12.62
C LYS A 208 -6.29 25.07 -12.39
N SER A 209 -7.51 24.59 -12.53
CA SER A 209 -7.84 23.20 -12.30
C SER A 209 -8.62 22.56 -13.43
N LEU A 210 -8.44 21.26 -13.60
CA LEU A 210 -9.30 20.37 -14.34
C LEU A 210 -10.28 19.71 -13.38
N HIS A 211 -11.53 19.60 -13.79
CA HIS A 211 -12.57 18.86 -13.09
C HIS A 211 -12.82 17.56 -13.84
N ALA A 212 -12.29 16.47 -13.33
CA ALA A 212 -12.53 15.14 -13.87
C ALA A 212 -13.75 14.52 -13.18
N ILE A 213 -14.80 14.29 -13.95
CA ILE A 213 -16.01 13.60 -13.51
C ILE A 213 -15.80 12.10 -13.78
N VAL A 214 -15.47 11.37 -12.73
CA VAL A 214 -15.03 9.96 -12.79
C VAL A 214 -16.19 9.04 -12.46
N LYS A 215 -16.41 8.01 -13.29
CA LYS A 215 -17.42 6.97 -13.04
C LYS A 215 -17.03 6.15 -11.80
N VAL A 216 -17.92 6.07 -10.83
CA VAL A 216 -17.77 5.23 -9.63
C VAL A 216 -18.89 4.20 -9.49
N ASP A 217 -20.04 4.41 -10.15
CA ASP A 217 -21.17 3.49 -10.30
C ASP A 217 -21.52 2.69 -9.02
N ALA A 218 -21.62 3.39 -7.89
CA ALA A 218 -21.87 2.78 -6.59
C ALA A 218 -23.37 2.51 -6.39
N ALA A 219 -23.70 1.37 -5.77
CA ALA A 219 -25.08 0.96 -5.52
C ALA A 219 -25.76 1.78 -4.41
N ASP A 220 -24.99 2.29 -3.45
CA ASP A 220 -25.49 3.10 -2.33
C ASP A 220 -24.44 4.13 -1.86
N TYR A 221 -24.85 4.98 -0.91
CA TYR A 221 -23.98 6.03 -0.35
C TYR A 221 -22.76 5.46 0.39
N THR A 222 -22.87 4.31 1.02
CA THR A 222 -21.77 3.69 1.78
C THR A 222 -20.69 3.19 0.80
N GLU A 223 -21.12 2.53 -0.26
CA GLU A 223 -20.21 2.09 -1.32
C GLU A 223 -19.60 3.29 -2.06
N TYR A 224 -20.40 4.32 -2.36
CA TYR A 224 -19.92 5.57 -2.96
C TYR A 224 -18.76 6.15 -2.17
N ARG A 225 -18.90 6.27 -0.84
CA ARG A 225 -17.84 6.81 0.03
C ARG A 225 -16.56 5.95 -0.03
N LYS A 226 -16.69 4.64 -0.02
CA LYS A 226 -15.54 3.73 -0.13
C LYS A 226 -14.82 3.87 -1.47
N ARG A 227 -15.58 3.93 -2.57
CA ARG A 227 -15.01 4.08 -3.91
C ARG A 227 -14.34 5.44 -4.10
N VAL A 228 -14.92 6.50 -3.57
CA VAL A 228 -14.32 7.84 -3.62
C VAL A 228 -13.05 7.93 -2.78
N ASP A 229 -13.04 7.36 -1.56
CA ASP A 229 -11.86 7.34 -0.71
C ASP A 229 -10.72 6.54 -1.37
N TYR A 230 -11.03 5.39 -1.97
CA TYR A 230 -10.08 4.61 -2.76
C TYR A 230 -9.54 5.38 -3.98
N LEU A 231 -10.43 6.00 -4.78
CA LEU A 231 -10.05 6.83 -5.93
C LEU A 231 -9.08 7.95 -5.54
N TYR A 232 -9.36 8.62 -4.42
CA TYR A 232 -8.52 9.72 -3.93
C TYR A 232 -7.16 9.23 -3.43
N ASP A 233 -7.10 8.08 -2.75
CA ASP A 233 -5.84 7.45 -2.35
C ASP A 233 -4.95 7.15 -3.56
N VAL A 234 -5.51 6.53 -4.60
CA VAL A 234 -4.78 6.25 -5.85
C VAL A 234 -4.30 7.54 -6.51
N CYS A 235 -5.15 8.54 -6.63
CA CYS A 235 -4.76 9.82 -7.23
C CYS A 235 -3.62 10.49 -6.45
N GLN A 236 -3.68 10.50 -5.12
CA GLN A 236 -2.64 11.09 -4.27
C GLN A 236 -1.31 10.35 -4.39
N LYS A 237 -1.32 9.02 -4.39
CA LYS A 237 -0.12 8.20 -4.61
C LYS A 237 0.56 8.47 -5.95
N ASN A 238 -0.21 8.88 -6.94
CA ASN A 238 0.26 9.18 -8.29
C ASN A 238 0.49 10.68 -8.54
N GLY A 239 0.49 11.52 -7.50
CA GLY A 239 0.93 12.92 -7.58
C GLY A 239 -0.16 13.95 -7.84
N ILE A 240 -1.44 13.60 -7.77
CA ILE A 240 -2.53 14.58 -7.76
C ILE A 240 -2.91 14.88 -6.31
N ASP A 241 -2.65 16.11 -5.86
CA ASP A 241 -3.13 16.61 -4.57
C ASP A 241 -4.64 16.94 -4.68
N VAL A 242 -5.46 15.93 -4.42
CA VAL A 242 -6.92 16.00 -4.60
C VAL A 242 -7.56 16.82 -3.49
N ASP A 243 -8.50 17.74 -3.84
CA ASP A 243 -9.33 18.40 -2.84
C ASP A 243 -10.30 17.39 -2.18
N THR A 244 -9.94 16.94 -1.00
CA THR A 244 -10.72 15.95 -0.22
C THR A 244 -12.08 16.45 0.26
N GLN A 245 -12.41 17.73 0.11
CA GLN A 245 -13.74 18.27 0.40
C GLN A 245 -14.79 17.88 -0.66
N ASN A 246 -14.38 17.36 -1.80
CA ASN A 246 -15.24 16.99 -2.93
C ASN A 246 -15.90 15.59 -2.79
N ARG A 247 -15.85 14.96 -1.63
CA ARG A 247 -16.36 13.60 -1.36
C ARG A 247 -17.89 13.44 -1.37
N ASN A 248 -18.63 14.49 -1.64
CA ASN A 248 -20.11 14.48 -1.58
C ASN A 248 -20.70 14.20 -2.96
N PRO A 249 -21.69 13.31 -3.12
CA PRO A 249 -22.31 13.01 -4.41
C PRO A 249 -23.10 14.18 -4.99
N SER A 250 -23.56 15.12 -4.14
CA SER A 250 -24.23 16.35 -4.56
C SER A 250 -23.25 17.51 -4.84
N ARG A 251 -21.95 17.24 -4.97
CA ARG A 251 -20.93 18.27 -5.19
C ARG A 251 -21.15 19.01 -6.51
N LEU A 252 -20.80 20.30 -6.52
CA LEU A 252 -20.81 21.15 -7.67
C LEU A 252 -19.46 21.10 -8.41
N SER A 253 -19.49 20.85 -9.70
CA SER A 253 -18.39 21.03 -10.63
C SER A 253 -18.53 22.35 -11.38
N ARG A 254 -17.53 22.79 -12.12
CA ARG A 254 -17.66 23.92 -13.02
C ARG A 254 -18.50 23.56 -14.25
N MET A 255 -19.41 24.45 -14.63
CA MET A 255 -20.30 24.24 -15.77
C MET A 255 -19.54 24.57 -17.06
N PRO A 256 -19.41 23.64 -18.03
CA PRO A 256 -18.87 23.98 -19.34
C PRO A 256 -19.80 24.86 -20.11
N GLY A 257 -19.29 25.63 -21.10
CA GLY A 257 -20.08 26.58 -21.89
C GLY A 257 -20.22 27.96 -21.24
N ILE A 258 -19.54 28.25 -20.15
CA ILE A 258 -19.65 29.49 -19.37
C ILE A 258 -18.32 30.25 -19.40
N ILE A 259 -18.40 31.59 -19.40
CA ILE A 259 -17.23 32.45 -19.22
C ILE A 259 -17.06 32.80 -17.74
N ARG A 260 -15.83 32.68 -17.23
CA ARG A 260 -15.47 33.05 -15.88
C ARG A 260 -14.24 33.95 -15.87
N ASN A 261 -14.40 35.19 -15.41
CA ASN A 261 -13.31 36.16 -15.37
C ASN A 261 -12.55 36.26 -16.72
N GLY A 262 -13.31 36.38 -17.83
CA GLY A 262 -12.79 36.44 -19.19
C GLY A 262 -12.22 35.14 -19.77
N LYS A 263 -12.24 34.02 -19.03
CA LYS A 263 -11.76 32.71 -19.49
C LYS A 263 -12.91 31.73 -19.67
N LYS A 264 -12.77 30.82 -20.63
CA LYS A 264 -13.77 29.79 -20.94
C LYS A 264 -13.73 28.68 -19.91
N GLN A 265 -14.90 28.29 -19.37
CA GLN A 265 -15.14 26.99 -18.77
C GLN A 265 -15.58 26.05 -19.89
N PHE A 266 -14.78 25.09 -20.27
CA PHE A 266 -15.05 24.26 -21.44
C PHE A 266 -14.80 22.79 -21.20
N LEU A 267 -15.52 21.96 -21.94
CA LEU A 267 -15.33 20.53 -21.96
C LEU A 267 -14.05 20.21 -22.74
N VAL A 268 -13.10 19.62 -22.09
CA VAL A 268 -11.80 19.23 -22.68
C VAL A 268 -11.96 17.93 -23.46
N ASP A 269 -12.63 16.94 -22.84
CA ASP A 269 -12.80 15.62 -23.43
C ASP A 269 -13.93 14.86 -22.73
N THR A 270 -14.40 13.76 -23.35
CA THR A 270 -15.41 12.86 -22.76
C THR A 270 -15.01 11.40 -22.96
N ASN A 271 -15.41 10.53 -22.02
CA ASN A 271 -15.19 9.08 -22.06
C ASN A 271 -13.73 8.69 -22.34
N ILE A 272 -12.82 9.17 -21.52
CA ILE A 272 -11.39 8.82 -21.55
C ILE A 272 -11.06 7.82 -20.46
N GLY A 273 -9.96 7.04 -20.68
CA GLY A 273 -9.52 5.98 -19.79
C GLY A 273 -10.38 4.72 -19.91
N LYS A 274 -10.47 3.97 -18.83
CA LYS A 274 -11.26 2.75 -18.78
C LYS A 274 -12.76 3.03 -18.93
N ALA A 275 -13.51 2.06 -19.44
CA ALA A 275 -14.92 2.26 -19.73
C ALA A 275 -15.81 2.34 -18.46
N SER A 276 -15.42 1.62 -17.40
CA SER A 276 -16.17 1.55 -16.15
C SER A 276 -15.25 1.55 -14.92
N TRP A 277 -15.87 1.75 -13.75
CA TRP A 277 -15.18 1.59 -12.46
C TRP A 277 -14.56 0.20 -12.29
N ASN A 278 -15.30 -0.87 -12.60
CA ASN A 278 -14.82 -2.22 -12.39
C ASN A 278 -13.60 -2.54 -13.26
N GLU A 279 -13.63 -2.14 -14.54
CA GLU A 279 -12.49 -2.31 -15.44
C GLU A 279 -11.26 -1.54 -14.97
N TRP A 280 -11.46 -0.32 -14.46
CA TRP A 280 -10.37 0.48 -13.90
C TRP A 280 -9.84 -0.12 -12.59
N TYR A 281 -10.74 -0.58 -11.72
CA TYR A 281 -10.37 -1.17 -10.44
C TYR A 281 -9.55 -2.45 -10.64
N GLU A 282 -9.97 -3.34 -11.52
CA GLU A 282 -9.22 -4.55 -11.88
C GLU A 282 -7.85 -4.21 -12.47
N TRP A 283 -7.81 -3.22 -13.35
CA TRP A 283 -6.55 -2.79 -13.97
C TRP A 283 -5.57 -2.21 -12.94
N ILE A 284 -5.99 -1.31 -12.07
CA ILE A 284 -5.11 -0.66 -11.10
C ILE A 284 -4.63 -1.63 -10.00
N GLU A 285 -5.47 -2.59 -9.59
CA GLU A 285 -5.08 -3.64 -8.65
C GLU A 285 -4.12 -4.66 -9.30
N GLY A 286 -4.23 -4.89 -10.60
CA GLY A 286 -3.37 -5.81 -11.34
C GLY A 286 -2.00 -5.28 -11.73
N ILE A 287 -1.75 -3.97 -11.63
CA ILE A 287 -0.51 -3.35 -12.16
C ILE A 287 0.76 -3.88 -11.50
N ASN A 288 0.74 -4.17 -10.22
CA ASN A 288 1.87 -4.69 -9.47
C ASN A 288 1.59 -6.08 -8.88
N ASP A 289 0.62 -6.80 -9.45
CA ASP A 289 0.33 -8.17 -9.04
C ASP A 289 1.30 -9.13 -9.74
N ASP A 290 2.38 -9.44 -9.05
CA ASP A 290 3.40 -10.40 -9.44
C ASP A 290 3.22 -11.76 -8.75
N LEU A 291 2.06 -11.95 -8.09
CA LEU A 291 1.75 -13.23 -7.45
C LEU A 291 1.43 -14.31 -8.50
N PRO A 292 1.87 -15.55 -8.27
CA PRO A 292 1.52 -16.65 -9.17
C PRO A 292 0.02 -16.96 -9.10
N ASP A 293 -0.56 -17.31 -10.23
CA ASP A 293 -1.96 -17.75 -10.28
C ASP A 293 -2.24 -18.96 -9.38
N PRO A 294 -3.42 -19.05 -8.77
CA PRO A 294 -3.83 -20.23 -8.02
C PRO A 294 -3.86 -21.46 -8.91
N GLU A 295 -3.19 -22.53 -8.47
CA GLU A 295 -3.14 -23.80 -9.20
C GLU A 295 -4.32 -24.72 -8.80
N GLY A 296 -5.08 -25.17 -9.78
CA GLY A 296 -6.19 -26.11 -9.53
C GLY A 296 -5.67 -27.51 -9.16
N LEU A 297 -6.00 -28.03 -7.98
CA LEU A 297 -5.53 -29.34 -7.50
C LEU A 297 -5.88 -30.48 -8.48
N GLU A 298 -7.03 -30.41 -9.16
CA GLU A 298 -7.45 -31.40 -10.16
C GLU A 298 -6.47 -31.49 -11.33
N SER A 299 -5.93 -30.35 -11.78
CA SER A 299 -5.01 -30.30 -12.93
C SER A 299 -3.67 -30.98 -12.66
N VAL A 300 -3.23 -31.00 -11.42
CA VAL A 300 -1.92 -31.55 -11.00
C VAL A 300 -2.01 -32.90 -10.30
N TRP A 301 -3.22 -33.36 -9.95
CA TRP A 301 -3.41 -34.57 -9.12
C TRP A 301 -2.73 -35.82 -9.64
N ASN A 302 -2.75 -36.02 -10.94
CA ASN A 302 -2.15 -37.18 -11.58
C ASN A 302 -0.70 -36.97 -12.03
N ASN A 303 -0.16 -35.76 -11.83
CA ASN A 303 1.19 -35.40 -12.22
C ASN A 303 1.79 -34.41 -11.20
N LEU A 304 1.84 -34.83 -9.94
CA LEU A 304 2.39 -34.04 -8.85
C LEU A 304 3.87 -33.72 -9.10
N PRO A 305 4.33 -32.49 -8.83
CA PRO A 305 5.74 -32.14 -8.91
C PRO A 305 6.56 -32.98 -7.93
N GLU A 306 7.77 -33.32 -8.33
CA GLU A 306 8.70 -34.06 -7.44
C GLU A 306 9.05 -33.23 -6.21
N LEU A 307 9.10 -33.87 -5.05
CA LEU A 307 9.58 -33.24 -3.83
C LEU A 307 11.07 -32.89 -3.96
N ALA A 308 11.45 -31.72 -3.44
CA ALA A 308 12.86 -31.33 -3.40
C ALA A 308 13.72 -32.41 -2.72
N PRO A 309 14.96 -32.63 -3.20
CA PRO A 309 15.85 -33.65 -2.62
C PRO A 309 16.09 -33.45 -1.12
N CYS A 310 16.15 -34.52 -0.35
CA CYS A 310 16.54 -34.46 1.05
C CYS A 310 17.99 -34.00 1.19
N LEU A 311 18.22 -33.02 2.05
CA LEU A 311 19.55 -32.61 2.50
C LEU A 311 19.98 -33.36 3.77
N ILE A 312 19.06 -33.46 4.71
CA ILE A 312 19.20 -34.27 5.92
C ILE A 312 18.02 -35.23 5.91
N ASP A 313 18.30 -36.51 5.89
CA ASP A 313 17.27 -37.53 5.68
C ASP A 313 16.17 -37.47 6.75
N GLY A 314 14.93 -37.39 6.32
CA GLY A 314 13.77 -37.29 7.20
C GLY A 314 13.61 -35.94 7.94
N ILE A 315 14.52 -34.96 7.78
CA ILE A 315 14.53 -33.72 8.54
C ILE A 315 14.40 -32.49 7.65
N LEU A 316 15.29 -32.33 6.66
CA LEU A 316 15.40 -31.10 5.89
C LEU A 316 15.57 -31.39 4.40
N ARG A 317 14.78 -30.72 3.58
CA ARG A 317 14.91 -30.76 2.12
C ARG A 317 15.62 -29.50 1.62
N LYS A 318 16.16 -29.59 0.44
CA LYS A 318 16.68 -28.45 -0.30
C LYS A 318 15.57 -27.42 -0.54
N GLY A 319 15.85 -26.14 -0.46
CA GLY A 319 14.83 -25.09 -0.57
C GLY A 319 13.99 -24.84 0.68
N HIS A 320 14.26 -25.55 1.78
CA HIS A 320 13.55 -25.39 3.05
C HIS A 320 14.44 -24.76 4.13
N LYS A 321 13.84 -24.31 5.22
CA LYS A 321 14.55 -23.70 6.35
C LYS A 321 14.50 -24.56 7.61
N MET A 322 15.54 -24.47 8.45
CA MET A 322 15.63 -25.17 9.74
C MET A 322 16.19 -24.24 10.82
N LEU A 323 15.50 -24.17 11.96
CA LEU A 323 15.94 -23.43 13.14
C LEU A 323 16.56 -24.39 14.17
N ILE A 324 17.74 -24.05 14.69
CA ILE A 324 18.32 -24.66 15.87
C ILE A 324 18.22 -23.68 17.04
N ALA A 325 17.28 -23.93 17.96
CA ALA A 325 17.05 -23.09 19.13
C ALA A 325 17.66 -23.70 20.39
N GLY A 326 18.15 -22.87 21.29
CA GLY A 326 18.68 -23.35 22.57
C GLY A 326 19.27 -22.22 23.41
N PRO A 327 19.48 -22.42 24.71
CA PRO A 327 20.04 -21.40 25.60
C PRO A 327 21.45 -20.98 25.18
N SER A 328 21.89 -19.80 25.61
CA SER A 328 23.26 -19.34 25.40
C SER A 328 24.25 -20.37 25.96
N LYS A 329 25.38 -20.58 25.29
CA LYS A 329 26.44 -21.54 25.65
C LYS A 329 26.04 -23.02 25.55
N ALA A 330 24.92 -23.37 24.92
CA ALA A 330 24.51 -24.78 24.71
C ALA A 330 25.26 -25.50 23.57
N GLY A 331 26.29 -24.92 22.99
CA GLY A 331 27.09 -25.55 21.93
C GLY A 331 26.52 -25.43 20.52
N LYS A 332 25.50 -24.58 20.27
CA LYS A 332 24.84 -24.44 18.95
C LYS A 332 25.80 -24.21 17.78
N SER A 333 26.79 -23.31 17.94
CA SER A 333 27.78 -23.03 16.88
C SER A 333 28.66 -24.27 16.60
N PHE A 334 29.00 -25.07 17.58
CA PHE A 334 29.71 -26.35 17.37
C PHE A 334 28.84 -27.33 16.58
N LEU A 335 27.56 -27.46 16.96
CA LEU A 335 26.59 -28.31 16.28
C LEU A 335 26.34 -27.88 14.83
N LEU A 336 26.31 -26.57 14.56
CA LEU A 336 26.19 -26.02 13.17
C LEU A 336 27.46 -26.25 12.35
N ILE A 337 28.65 -26.14 12.93
CA ILE A 337 29.92 -26.46 12.26
C ILE A 337 30.00 -27.95 11.96
N GLU A 338 29.61 -28.82 12.91
CA GLU A 338 29.51 -30.27 12.69
C GLU A 338 28.57 -30.59 11.52
N LEU A 339 27.36 -29.99 11.51
CA LEU A 339 26.42 -30.14 10.39
C LEU A 339 27.01 -29.65 9.06
N CYS A 340 27.68 -28.49 9.06
CA CYS A 340 28.36 -27.97 7.87
C CYS A 340 29.37 -28.97 7.32
N ILE A 341 30.19 -29.56 8.17
CA ILE A 341 31.18 -30.59 7.81
C ILE A 341 30.48 -31.87 7.31
N CYS A 342 29.41 -32.31 7.97
CA CYS A 342 28.67 -33.51 7.55
C CYS A 342 28.08 -33.35 6.16
N ILE A 343 27.50 -32.17 5.84
CA ILE A 343 26.99 -31.90 4.49
C ILE A 343 28.13 -31.84 3.49
N ALA A 344 29.22 -31.15 3.76
CA ALA A 344 30.33 -31.03 2.84
C ALA A 344 30.98 -32.38 2.53
N GLU A 345 31.17 -33.22 3.53
CA GLU A 345 31.83 -34.51 3.41
C GLU A 345 30.88 -35.69 3.10
N GLY A 346 29.55 -35.45 3.03
CA GLY A 346 28.54 -36.49 2.82
C GLY A 346 28.53 -37.51 3.96
N LYS A 347 28.51 -37.05 5.20
CA LYS A 347 28.55 -37.86 6.40
C LYS A 347 27.27 -37.75 7.19
N LYS A 348 27.06 -38.71 8.14
CA LYS A 348 25.95 -38.59 9.09
C LYS A 348 26.15 -37.41 10.03
N TRP A 349 25.10 -36.66 10.23
CA TRP A 349 25.00 -35.69 11.30
C TRP A 349 24.10 -36.28 12.40
N LEU A 350 24.67 -36.52 13.57
CA LEU A 350 24.01 -37.29 14.63
C LEU A 350 23.61 -38.69 14.05
N ASN A 351 22.31 -38.96 13.93
CA ASN A 351 21.79 -40.23 13.44
C ASN A 351 21.28 -40.17 11.98
N TRP A 352 21.34 -39.01 11.29
CA TRP A 352 20.73 -38.79 10.01
C TRP A 352 21.79 -38.67 8.88
N GLU A 353 21.54 -39.32 7.76
CA GLU A 353 22.38 -39.18 6.58
C GLU A 353 22.26 -37.76 6.02
N CYS A 354 23.39 -37.15 5.66
CA CYS A 354 23.42 -35.89 4.95
C CYS A 354 23.80 -36.11 3.49
N ALA A 355 23.03 -35.52 2.58
CA ALA A 355 23.44 -35.42 1.18
C ALA A 355 24.68 -34.54 1.07
N GLN A 356 25.66 -34.98 0.26
CA GLN A 356 26.85 -34.19 0.03
C GLN A 356 26.53 -32.94 -0.78
N GLY A 357 27.10 -31.80 -0.38
CA GLY A 357 26.89 -30.55 -1.10
C GLY A 357 27.75 -29.39 -0.61
N LYS A 358 27.70 -28.30 -1.33
CA LYS A 358 28.44 -27.09 -1.02
C LYS A 358 27.71 -26.26 0.04
N VAL A 359 28.44 -25.80 1.07
CA VAL A 359 27.88 -25.06 2.19
C VAL A 359 28.50 -23.67 2.31
N LEU A 360 27.64 -22.65 2.50
CA LEU A 360 28.08 -21.32 2.91
C LEU A 360 27.82 -21.17 4.42
N TYR A 361 28.85 -20.97 5.21
CA TYR A 361 28.75 -20.66 6.64
C TYR A 361 28.90 -19.17 6.88
N VAL A 362 27.85 -18.51 7.30
CA VAL A 362 27.80 -17.07 7.62
C VAL A 362 28.07 -16.87 9.11
N ASN A 363 29.29 -16.48 9.44
CA ASN A 363 29.72 -16.21 10.81
C ASN A 363 29.48 -14.74 11.18
N LEU A 364 28.59 -14.49 12.13
CA LEU A 364 28.22 -13.15 12.60
C LEU A 364 28.80 -12.79 13.97
N GLU A 365 29.29 -13.78 14.72
CA GLU A 365 29.69 -13.59 16.13
C GLU A 365 31.20 -13.73 16.36
N LEU A 366 31.82 -14.76 15.80
CA LEU A 366 33.24 -15.05 16.05
C LEU A 366 34.15 -14.20 15.19
N ASP A 367 35.33 -13.86 15.71
CA ASP A 367 36.40 -13.36 14.85
C ASP A 367 36.85 -14.43 13.87
N ARG A 368 37.50 -14.00 12.78
CA ARG A 368 37.88 -14.89 11.68
C ARG A 368 38.80 -16.04 12.15
N ALA A 369 39.78 -15.73 12.99
CA ALA A 369 40.76 -16.73 13.43
C ALA A 369 40.08 -17.80 14.31
N SER A 370 39.30 -17.37 15.32
CA SER A 370 38.55 -18.27 16.19
C SER A 370 37.56 -19.15 15.41
N CYS A 371 36.87 -18.62 14.42
CA CYS A 371 35.96 -19.39 13.60
C CYS A 371 36.70 -20.48 12.80
N LEU A 372 37.80 -20.15 12.12
CA LEU A 372 38.59 -21.12 11.36
C LEU A 372 39.23 -22.21 12.23
N HIS A 373 39.76 -21.81 13.40
CA HIS A 373 40.29 -22.81 14.36
C HIS A 373 39.21 -23.76 14.84
N ARG A 374 38.01 -23.25 15.13
CA ARG A 374 36.87 -24.10 15.55
C ARG A 374 36.48 -25.11 14.50
N PHE A 375 36.50 -24.76 13.20
CA PHE A 375 36.30 -25.75 12.13
C PHE A 375 37.35 -26.87 12.19
N LYS A 376 38.61 -26.49 12.35
CA LYS A 376 39.70 -27.47 12.46
C LYS A 376 39.56 -28.38 13.68
N ASP A 377 39.18 -27.81 14.82
CA ASP A 377 38.98 -28.56 16.07
C ASP A 377 37.81 -29.55 15.93
N VAL A 378 36.69 -29.14 15.29
CA VAL A 378 35.54 -30.01 15.06
C VAL A 378 35.88 -31.14 14.08
N TYR A 379 36.59 -30.88 12.99
CA TYR A 379 37.11 -31.94 12.11
C TYR A 379 37.95 -32.96 12.90
N GLY A 380 38.86 -32.47 13.75
CA GLY A 380 39.69 -33.31 14.60
C GLY A 380 38.88 -34.15 15.59
N ALA A 381 37.91 -33.52 16.26
CA ALA A 381 37.04 -34.20 17.23
C ALA A 381 36.14 -35.26 16.57
N MET A 382 35.69 -35.03 15.35
CA MET A 382 34.92 -36.00 14.57
C MET A 382 35.77 -37.13 13.99
N GLY A 383 37.11 -37.03 14.03
CA GLY A 383 38.02 -38.00 13.41
C GLY A 383 37.91 -38.06 11.89
N ILE A 384 37.43 -36.97 11.24
CA ILE A 384 37.25 -36.91 9.79
C ILE A 384 38.52 -36.33 9.15
N ASN A 385 39.10 -37.09 8.22
CA ASN A 385 40.13 -36.52 7.34
C ASN A 385 39.46 -35.71 6.25
N PRO A 386 39.73 -34.38 6.16
CA PRO A 386 39.05 -33.50 5.18
C PRO A 386 39.32 -33.91 3.74
N LYS A 387 38.27 -34.11 2.97
CA LYS A 387 38.36 -34.43 1.53
C LYS A 387 37.72 -33.35 0.65
N HIS A 388 36.77 -32.59 1.19
CA HIS A 388 35.95 -31.64 0.47
C HIS A 388 35.94 -30.23 1.11
N LEU A 389 37.15 -29.73 1.49
CA LEU A 389 37.33 -28.38 2.03
C LEU A 389 36.89 -27.28 1.07
N ASP A 390 36.97 -27.54 -0.23
CA ASP A 390 36.49 -26.67 -1.32
C ASP A 390 34.96 -26.55 -1.37
N SER A 391 34.27 -27.44 -0.69
CA SER A 391 32.80 -27.42 -0.50
C SER A 391 32.34 -26.59 0.68
N ILE A 392 33.24 -25.96 1.45
CA ILE A 392 32.90 -25.07 2.55
C ILE A 392 33.44 -23.67 2.29
N ASP A 393 32.53 -22.71 2.12
CA ASP A 393 32.87 -21.30 2.13
C ASP A 393 32.47 -20.66 3.44
N ILE A 394 33.34 -19.86 4.06
CA ILE A 394 33.08 -19.16 5.31
C ILE A 394 33.02 -17.65 5.07
N TRP A 395 31.88 -17.03 5.35
CA TRP A 395 31.70 -15.59 5.26
C TRP A 395 31.74 -14.95 6.62
N ASN A 396 32.89 -14.35 6.99
CA ASN A 396 33.08 -13.71 8.29
C ASN A 396 32.54 -12.29 8.26
N LEU A 397 31.44 -12.05 8.97
CA LEU A 397 30.71 -10.77 9.03
C LEU A 397 30.68 -10.15 10.44
N ARG A 398 31.44 -10.64 11.40
CA ARG A 398 31.55 -10.00 12.71
C ARG A 398 31.94 -8.53 12.57
N GLY A 399 31.16 -7.62 13.19
CA GLY A 399 31.33 -6.18 13.10
C GLY A 399 30.87 -5.56 11.77
N ARG A 400 30.32 -6.36 10.85
CA ARG A 400 29.76 -5.92 9.54
C ARG A 400 28.36 -6.48 9.30
N SER A 401 27.70 -6.97 10.35
CA SER A 401 26.32 -7.45 10.26
C SER A 401 25.38 -6.27 9.92
N VAL A 402 24.47 -6.54 9.03
CA VAL A 402 23.38 -5.63 8.64
C VAL A 402 22.05 -6.35 8.85
N PRO A 403 20.93 -5.65 8.99
CA PRO A 403 19.61 -6.25 9.06
C PRO A 403 19.36 -7.28 7.95
N MET A 404 18.50 -8.28 8.23
CA MET A 404 18.28 -9.39 7.31
C MET A 404 17.67 -8.94 5.96
N ASP A 405 16.80 -7.95 5.95
CA ASP A 405 16.24 -7.31 4.75
C ASP A 405 17.33 -6.75 3.83
N LYS A 406 18.41 -6.22 4.42
CA LYS A 406 19.59 -5.72 3.67
C LYS A 406 20.64 -6.81 3.40
N LEU A 407 20.66 -7.87 4.22
CA LEU A 407 21.59 -8.98 4.05
C LEU A 407 21.12 -9.96 2.97
N ALA A 408 19.83 -10.30 2.93
CA ALA A 408 19.27 -11.27 2.01
C ALA A 408 19.58 -10.96 0.52
N PRO A 409 19.34 -9.75 -0.01
CA PRO A 409 19.69 -9.44 -1.40
C PRO A 409 21.19 -9.54 -1.69
N LYS A 410 22.03 -9.19 -0.71
CA LYS A 410 23.51 -9.32 -0.86
C LYS A 410 23.96 -10.76 -0.81
N LEU A 411 23.31 -11.58 0.01
CA LEU A 411 23.54 -13.00 0.14
C LEU A 411 23.15 -13.71 -1.16
N ILE A 412 21.93 -13.48 -1.65
CA ILE A 412 21.41 -14.04 -2.91
C ILE A 412 22.37 -13.72 -4.06
N ARG A 413 22.73 -12.46 -4.29
CA ARG A 413 23.61 -12.05 -5.36
C ARG A 413 24.99 -12.70 -5.33
N ARG A 414 25.54 -12.98 -4.13
CA ARG A 414 26.84 -13.64 -3.98
C ARG A 414 26.75 -15.14 -4.05
N ALA A 415 25.74 -15.72 -3.43
CA ALA A 415 25.54 -17.15 -3.35
C ALA A 415 25.10 -17.76 -4.70
N ALA A 416 24.32 -17.04 -5.51
CA ALA A 416 23.89 -17.47 -6.83
C ALA A 416 25.04 -17.89 -7.77
N LYS A 417 26.25 -17.35 -7.54
CA LYS A 417 27.43 -17.65 -8.34
C LYS A 417 28.07 -19.03 -8.04
N LYS A 418 27.67 -19.68 -6.94
CA LYS A 418 28.38 -20.87 -6.42
C LYS A 418 27.49 -22.09 -6.16
N SER A 419 26.19 -22.00 -6.38
CA SER A 419 25.20 -23.08 -6.24
C SER A 419 25.31 -23.83 -4.92
N TYR A 420 25.20 -23.14 -3.78
CA TYR A 420 25.22 -23.78 -2.46
C TYR A 420 24.01 -24.69 -2.26
N THR A 421 24.22 -25.83 -1.61
CA THR A 421 23.17 -26.75 -1.19
C THR A 421 22.55 -26.29 0.14
N ALA A 422 23.39 -25.73 1.01
CA ALA A 422 22.96 -25.18 2.28
C ALA A 422 23.65 -23.85 2.61
N ILE A 423 22.93 -22.99 3.32
CA ILE A 423 23.43 -21.73 3.88
C ILE A 423 23.19 -21.78 5.39
N ILE A 424 24.25 -21.70 6.16
CA ILE A 424 24.19 -21.73 7.64
C ILE A 424 24.46 -20.34 8.17
N ILE A 425 23.56 -19.80 9.02
CA ILE A 425 23.67 -18.46 9.62
C ILE A 425 23.81 -18.56 11.13
N ASP A 426 24.94 -18.13 11.66
CA ASP A 426 25.30 -18.28 13.07
C ASP A 426 25.78 -16.96 13.70
N PRO A 427 25.01 -16.41 14.67
CA PRO A 427 23.60 -16.61 15.01
C PRO A 427 22.70 -15.49 14.42
N ILE A 428 21.38 -15.73 14.31
CA ILE A 428 20.47 -14.78 13.69
C ILE A 428 20.19 -13.51 14.49
N TYR A 429 20.35 -13.50 15.83
CA TYR A 429 20.07 -12.32 16.64
C TYR A 429 20.90 -11.07 16.24
N LYS A 430 21.97 -11.27 15.49
CA LYS A 430 22.81 -10.18 14.95
C LYS A 430 22.21 -9.48 13.73
N VAL A 431 21.21 -10.07 13.11
CA VAL A 431 20.57 -9.59 11.89
C VAL A 431 19.07 -9.36 12.04
N ILE A 432 18.51 -9.67 13.22
CA ILE A 432 17.15 -9.30 13.61
C ILE A 432 17.12 -7.80 13.90
N THR A 433 16.12 -7.11 13.40
CA THR A 433 15.79 -5.71 13.70
C THR A 433 14.42 -5.64 14.35
N GLY A 434 14.28 -4.81 15.39
CA GLY A 434 13.02 -4.60 16.08
C GLY A 434 12.83 -5.53 17.29
N ASP A 435 11.59 -5.65 17.74
CA ASP A 435 11.23 -6.46 18.92
C ASP A 435 11.02 -7.92 18.54
N GLU A 436 11.90 -8.81 19.06
CA GLU A 436 11.79 -10.27 18.89
C GLU A 436 10.46 -10.85 19.41
N ASN A 437 9.71 -10.10 20.21
CA ASN A 437 8.40 -10.52 20.72
C ASN A 437 7.24 -10.07 19.82
N SER A 438 7.48 -9.27 18.78
CA SER A 438 6.48 -8.87 17.80
C SER A 438 6.30 -9.98 16.76
N ALA A 439 5.09 -10.54 16.67
CA ALA A 439 4.77 -11.60 15.71
C ALA A 439 4.96 -11.14 14.26
N ASP A 440 4.59 -9.90 13.94
CA ASP A 440 4.67 -9.35 12.59
C ASP A 440 6.13 -9.12 12.15
N GLN A 441 6.96 -8.61 13.05
CA GLN A 441 8.39 -8.42 12.77
C GLN A 441 9.11 -9.76 12.58
N MET A 442 8.73 -10.77 13.36
CA MET A 442 9.27 -12.12 13.18
C MET A 442 8.77 -12.79 11.90
N ALA A 443 7.51 -12.57 11.50
CA ALA A 443 7.00 -13.06 10.24
C ALA A 443 7.76 -12.44 9.05
N ASN A 444 7.93 -11.12 9.02
CA ASN A 444 8.71 -10.44 8.00
C ASN A 444 10.17 -10.89 7.96
N PHE A 445 10.78 -11.10 9.12
CA PHE A 445 12.13 -11.65 9.24
C PHE A 445 12.22 -13.08 8.66
N CYS A 446 11.25 -13.94 8.96
CA CYS A 446 11.20 -15.31 8.43
C CYS A 446 10.98 -15.33 6.90
N ASN A 447 10.20 -14.40 6.35
CA ASN A 447 9.98 -14.26 4.91
C ASN A 447 11.28 -13.98 4.15
N GLN A 448 12.26 -13.29 4.76
CA GLN A 448 13.57 -13.09 4.13
C GLN A 448 14.33 -14.40 3.94
N PHE A 449 14.15 -15.37 4.83
CA PHE A 449 14.74 -16.71 4.64
C PHE A 449 14.03 -17.50 3.56
N ASP A 450 12.70 -17.38 3.46
CA ASP A 450 11.93 -18.02 2.38
C ASP A 450 12.37 -17.48 1.01
N LEU A 451 12.58 -16.15 0.91
CA LEU A 451 13.14 -15.53 -0.28
C LEU A 451 14.53 -16.13 -0.64
N VAL A 452 15.43 -16.25 0.35
CA VAL A 452 16.75 -16.85 0.12
C VAL A 452 16.63 -18.31 -0.31
N CYS A 453 15.74 -19.10 0.32
CA CYS A 453 15.49 -20.49 -0.02
C CYS A 453 15.01 -20.63 -1.48
N THR A 454 14.05 -19.81 -1.88
CA THR A 454 13.40 -19.84 -3.20
C THR A 454 14.39 -19.41 -4.29
N GLU A 455 15.01 -18.23 -4.13
CA GLU A 455 15.92 -17.66 -5.14
C GLU A 455 17.18 -18.51 -5.37
N LEU A 456 17.67 -19.19 -4.34
CA LEU A 456 18.89 -19.97 -4.44
C LEU A 456 18.64 -21.48 -4.55
N ASN A 457 17.40 -21.92 -4.38
CA ASN A 457 17.07 -23.35 -4.23
C ASN A 457 18.02 -24.04 -3.26
N SER A 458 18.27 -23.41 -2.08
CA SER A 458 19.22 -23.83 -1.06
C SER A 458 18.49 -23.99 0.27
N ALA A 459 18.90 -24.95 1.10
CA ALA A 459 18.39 -25.00 2.47
C ALA A 459 19.03 -23.89 3.32
N VAL A 460 18.21 -23.20 4.14
CA VAL A 460 18.72 -22.19 5.08
C VAL A 460 18.60 -22.71 6.51
N ILE A 461 19.74 -22.81 7.19
CA ILE A 461 19.85 -23.33 8.56
C ILE A 461 20.36 -22.19 9.44
N TYR A 462 19.68 -21.93 10.53
CA TYR A 462 20.07 -20.83 11.42
C TYR A 462 19.88 -21.16 12.88
N CYS A 463 20.62 -20.46 13.76
CA CYS A 463 20.46 -20.66 15.19
C CYS A 463 20.01 -19.40 15.92
N HIS A 464 19.21 -19.61 16.95
CA HIS A 464 18.69 -18.57 17.83
C HIS A 464 18.91 -18.88 19.30
N HIS A 465 19.06 -17.82 20.12
CA HIS A 465 19.17 -17.90 21.55
C HIS A 465 17.83 -17.56 22.21
N HIS A 466 17.19 -18.45 22.92
CA HIS A 466 16.10 -18.04 23.77
C HIS A 466 16.58 -17.42 25.09
N SER A 467 15.91 -16.35 25.50
CA SER A 467 16.20 -15.65 26.76
C SER A 467 15.99 -16.59 27.99
N LYS A 468 16.80 -16.41 29.02
CA LYS A 468 16.64 -17.05 30.33
C LYS A 468 15.40 -16.50 31.07
N GLY A 469 14.20 -16.57 30.50
CA GLY A 469 12.96 -16.33 31.24
C GLY A 469 12.50 -17.62 31.94
N SER A 470 11.83 -17.50 33.08
CA SER A 470 11.35 -18.64 33.88
C SER A 470 10.75 -19.74 32.99
N GLN A 471 11.26 -20.94 33.12
CA GLN A 471 10.98 -22.09 32.26
C GLN A 471 9.53 -22.61 32.31
N GLY A 472 8.60 -21.89 32.94
CA GLY A 472 7.25 -22.36 33.21
C GLY A 472 6.15 -21.94 32.24
N GLY A 473 6.40 -21.17 31.16
CA GLY A 473 5.27 -20.66 30.39
C GLY A 473 5.52 -20.14 28.98
N LYS A 474 6.76 -20.14 28.48
CA LYS A 474 7.03 -19.73 27.11
C LYS A 474 7.14 -20.98 26.23
N LYS A 475 6.06 -21.29 25.51
CA LYS A 475 6.14 -22.14 24.33
C LYS A 475 7.12 -21.45 23.37
N SER A 476 8.23 -22.15 23.08
CA SER A 476 9.14 -21.76 22.01
C SER A 476 8.36 -21.56 20.72
N MET A 477 8.92 -20.79 19.81
CA MET A 477 8.42 -20.51 18.46
C MET A 477 7.86 -21.75 17.72
N ASP A 478 6.74 -22.30 18.20
CA ASP A 478 5.84 -23.19 17.47
C ASP A 478 4.72 -22.34 16.90
N ARG A 479 5.05 -21.53 15.91
CA ARG A 479 4.07 -20.93 15.00
C ARG A 479 4.72 -20.63 13.67
#